data_35560f7421df3e5ba8432521f937e01b
#
_entry.id   35560f7421df3e5ba8432521f937e01b
#
_cell.length_a   1.000
_cell.length_b   1.000
_cell.length_c   1.000
_cell.angle_alpha   90.00
_cell.angle_beta   90.00
_cell.angle_gamma   90.00
#
_symmetry.space_group_name_H-M   'P 1'
#
loop_
_entity.id
_entity.type
_entity.pdbx_description
1 polymer ?
#
loop_
_entity_poly.entity_id
_entity_poly.type
_entity_poly.pdbx_seq_one_letter_code
_entity_poly.pdbx_strand_id
1 'polypeptide(L)'
;CTIKWKVSNQENNSKEEKVLQKILDILPKKFKLRIDPNGGWSRQKAQEWSNELRDEPRLEWIEQPLPSNDIEGLFVLANQIPIALDESLVEFPHLKKIWKSWQIRRPALDGDPRLLLKEIEREDCHAVISTAFETGIGRRWINHLAARQVKGKNPCAPGLAPGWCPEGALFHSNPKVVWEAV
;
A
#
# COMPACT_ATOMS: atom_id res chain seq x y z
N CYS A 1 -12.59 -6.33 -6.62
CA CYS A 1 -11.94 -5.08 -7.02
C CYS A 1 -11.58 -4.29 -5.77
N THR A 2 -10.45 -3.58 -5.79
CA THR A 2 -9.97 -2.73 -4.68
C THR A 2 -9.84 -1.31 -5.18
N ILE A 3 -10.29 -0.34 -4.40
CA ILE A 3 -10.10 1.09 -4.64
C ILE A 3 -9.16 1.63 -3.57
N LYS A 4 -8.17 2.40 -3.97
CA LYS A 4 -7.29 3.15 -3.06
C LYS A 4 -7.61 4.64 -3.20
N TRP A 5 -7.97 5.27 -2.09
CA TRP A 5 -8.23 6.69 -2.01
C TRP A 5 -7.12 7.39 -1.23
N LYS A 6 -6.45 8.33 -1.88
CA LYS A 6 -5.49 9.20 -1.22
C LYS A 6 -6.23 10.37 -0.60
N VAL A 7 -6.10 10.50 0.71
CA VAL A 7 -6.71 11.59 1.47
C VAL A 7 -5.70 12.72 1.67
N SER A 8 -6.22 13.94 1.78
CA SER A 8 -5.38 15.13 1.96
C SER A 8 -4.89 15.25 3.40
N ASN A 9 -3.75 15.91 3.58
CA ASN A 9 -3.22 16.27 4.89
C ASN A 9 -3.86 17.57 5.45
N GLN A 10 -4.87 18.14 4.77
CA GLN A 10 -5.50 19.37 5.21
C GLN A 10 -6.35 19.13 6.46
N GLU A 11 -6.32 20.08 7.39
CA GLU A 11 -7.05 20.03 8.67
C GLU A 11 -8.58 20.01 8.52
N ASN A 12 -9.11 20.24 7.32
CA ASN A 12 -10.54 20.34 7.08
C ASN A 12 -11.19 18.95 6.89
N ASN A 13 -11.39 18.24 8.01
CA ASN A 13 -12.02 16.91 8.05
C ASN A 13 -13.40 16.87 7.38
N SER A 14 -14.20 17.94 7.49
CA SER A 14 -15.60 17.92 7.06
C SER A 14 -15.81 17.65 5.56
N LYS A 15 -14.84 17.98 4.71
CA LYS A 15 -14.91 17.67 3.27
C LYS A 15 -14.56 16.21 2.99
N GLU A 16 -13.54 15.69 3.66
CA GLU A 16 -13.07 14.32 3.49
C GLU A 16 -14.10 13.32 4.03
N GLU A 17 -14.72 13.59 5.18
CA GLU A 17 -15.82 12.79 5.73
C GLU A 17 -17.00 12.70 4.76
N LYS A 18 -17.41 13.83 4.14
CA LYS A 18 -18.46 13.83 3.11
C LYS A 18 -18.07 13.03 1.87
N VAL A 19 -16.80 13.03 1.48
CA VAL A 19 -16.30 12.25 0.36
C VAL A 19 -16.28 10.76 0.73
N LEU A 20 -15.85 10.42 1.96
CA LEU A 20 -15.89 9.06 2.48
C LEU A 20 -17.31 8.49 2.41
N GLN A 21 -18.30 9.21 2.95
CA GLN A 21 -19.70 8.77 2.92
C GLN A 21 -20.18 8.51 1.49
N LYS A 22 -19.90 9.42 0.56
CA LYS A 22 -20.24 9.22 -0.87
C LYS A 22 -19.55 7.97 -1.46
N ILE A 23 -18.28 7.73 -1.11
CA ILE A 23 -17.58 6.53 -1.55
C ILE A 23 -18.28 5.28 -1.00
N LEU A 24 -18.60 5.28 0.29
CA LEU A 24 -19.26 4.17 0.95
C LEU A 24 -20.68 3.92 0.41
N ASP A 25 -21.41 4.98 0.04
CA ASP A 25 -22.75 4.87 -0.55
C ASP A 25 -22.74 4.18 -1.92
N ILE A 26 -21.72 4.46 -2.75
CA ILE A 26 -21.64 3.94 -4.12
C ILE A 26 -20.78 2.66 -4.24
N LEU A 27 -19.90 2.39 -3.28
CA LEU A 27 -18.99 1.24 -3.34
C LEU A 27 -19.76 -0.07 -3.11
N PRO A 28 -19.76 -1.01 -4.07
CA PRO A 28 -20.43 -2.28 -3.88
C PRO A 28 -19.83 -3.09 -2.72
N LYS A 29 -20.66 -3.87 -2.00
CA LYS A 29 -20.24 -4.67 -0.83
C LYS A 29 -19.06 -5.62 -1.09
N LYS A 30 -18.90 -6.11 -2.32
CA LYS A 30 -17.80 -7.00 -2.72
C LYS A 30 -16.47 -6.31 -3.00
N PHE A 31 -16.45 -4.98 -3.00
CA PHE A 31 -15.23 -4.20 -3.25
C PHE A 31 -14.51 -3.91 -1.94
N LYS A 32 -13.20 -3.67 -2.04
CA LYS A 32 -12.36 -3.26 -0.91
C LYS A 32 -11.93 -1.81 -1.04
N LEU A 33 -11.84 -1.14 0.09
CA LEU A 33 -11.40 0.24 0.22
C LEU A 33 -10.07 0.28 0.96
N ARG A 34 -9.10 0.99 0.41
CA ARG A 34 -7.85 1.40 1.05
C ARG A 34 -7.83 2.91 1.15
N ILE A 35 -7.41 3.42 2.29
CA ILE A 35 -7.29 4.85 2.55
C ILE A 35 -5.81 5.15 2.81
N ASP A 36 -5.26 6.17 2.13
CA ASP A 36 -3.84 6.48 2.18
C ASP A 36 -3.59 7.95 2.51
N PRO A 37 -3.36 8.27 3.79
CA PRO A 37 -2.97 9.59 4.26
C PRO A 37 -1.49 9.94 4.03
N ASN A 38 -0.65 9.02 3.60
CA ASN A 38 0.78 9.21 3.39
C ASN A 38 1.50 9.85 4.62
N GLY A 39 1.21 9.38 5.82
CA GLY A 39 1.83 9.86 7.07
C GLY A 39 1.37 11.23 7.54
N GLY A 40 0.31 11.76 6.95
CA GLY A 40 -0.09 13.15 7.17
C GLY A 40 -1.08 13.39 8.30
N TRP A 41 -1.57 12.37 8.98
CA TRP A 41 -2.52 12.56 10.07
C TRP A 41 -1.82 12.73 11.42
N SER A 42 -2.46 13.52 12.30
CA SER A 42 -2.17 13.50 13.72
C SER A 42 -2.71 12.22 14.37
N ARG A 43 -2.21 11.85 15.57
CA ARG A 43 -2.77 10.74 16.34
C ARG A 43 -4.26 10.90 16.62
N GLN A 44 -4.72 12.13 16.89
CA GLN A 44 -6.14 12.42 17.12
C GLN A 44 -6.97 12.12 15.86
N LYS A 45 -6.57 12.68 14.68
CA LYS A 45 -7.28 12.46 13.41
C LYS A 45 -7.31 10.97 13.05
N ALA A 46 -6.18 10.28 13.21
CA ALA A 46 -6.10 8.84 12.94
C ALA A 46 -7.05 8.03 13.85
N GLN A 47 -7.20 8.42 15.13
CA GLN A 47 -8.12 7.78 16.05
C GLN A 47 -9.59 8.04 15.68
N GLU A 48 -9.94 9.26 15.26
CA GLU A 48 -11.28 9.62 14.79
C GLU A 48 -11.68 8.76 13.59
N TRP A 49 -10.82 8.67 12.57
CA TRP A 49 -11.05 7.83 11.40
C TRP A 49 -11.08 6.33 11.72
N SER A 50 -10.25 5.87 12.67
CA SER A 50 -10.29 4.49 13.14
C SER A 50 -11.63 4.15 13.79
N ASN A 51 -12.18 5.04 14.58
CA ASN A 51 -13.47 4.84 15.22
C ASN A 51 -14.63 4.80 14.20
N GLU A 52 -14.58 5.67 13.18
CA GLU A 52 -15.59 5.72 12.12
C GLU A 52 -15.57 4.47 11.22
N LEU A 53 -14.38 3.94 10.94
CA LEU A 53 -14.19 2.84 9.98
C LEU A 53 -14.08 1.46 10.61
N ARG A 54 -14.08 1.35 11.93
CA ARG A 54 -13.89 0.09 12.66
C ARG A 54 -14.82 -1.02 12.20
N ASP A 55 -16.08 -0.68 11.97
CA ASP A 55 -17.13 -1.63 11.60
C ASP A 55 -17.44 -1.66 10.09
N GLU A 56 -16.60 -1.00 9.26
CA GLU A 56 -16.78 -1.01 7.81
C GLU A 56 -16.16 -2.26 7.17
N PRO A 57 -16.96 -3.24 6.71
CA PRO A 57 -16.45 -4.53 6.24
C PRO A 57 -15.70 -4.46 4.89
N ARG A 58 -15.82 -3.33 4.18
CA ARG A 58 -15.12 -3.09 2.92
C ARG A 58 -13.74 -2.49 3.14
N LEU A 59 -13.44 -1.96 4.34
CA LEU A 59 -12.11 -1.46 4.64
C LEU A 59 -11.10 -2.61 4.60
N GLU A 60 -10.09 -2.47 3.74
CA GLU A 60 -8.98 -3.43 3.69
C GLU A 60 -7.86 -3.00 4.64
N TRP A 61 -7.49 -1.71 4.63
CA TRP A 61 -6.61 -1.06 5.61
C TRP A 61 -6.56 0.46 5.44
N ILE A 62 -5.99 1.14 6.46
CA ILE A 62 -5.48 2.50 6.35
C ILE A 62 -3.95 2.42 6.18
N GLU A 63 -3.41 2.97 5.08
CA GLU A 63 -2.01 2.94 4.74
C GLU A 63 -1.29 4.14 5.32
N GLN A 64 -0.25 3.89 6.12
CA GLN A 64 0.61 4.89 6.75
C GLN A 64 -0.16 6.11 7.28
N PRO A 65 -1.06 5.95 8.29
CA PRO A 65 -1.86 7.06 8.78
C PRO A 65 -1.03 8.14 9.48
N LEU A 66 -0.01 7.74 10.23
CA LEU A 66 0.85 8.63 11.02
C LEU A 66 2.23 8.81 10.37
N PRO A 67 2.97 9.86 10.76
CA PRO A 67 4.38 10.03 10.36
C PRO A 67 5.18 8.73 10.52
N SER A 68 6.14 8.50 9.62
CA SER A 68 6.92 7.26 9.56
C SER A 68 7.64 6.91 10.86
N ASN A 69 8.02 7.92 11.64
CA ASN A 69 8.72 7.79 12.91
C ASN A 69 7.80 7.65 14.13
N ASP A 70 6.47 7.77 13.97
CA ASP A 70 5.52 7.54 15.06
C ASP A 70 5.15 6.05 15.20
N ILE A 71 6.17 5.24 15.46
CA ILE A 71 6.05 3.78 15.52
C ILE A 71 5.07 3.33 16.62
N GLU A 72 5.12 3.97 17.79
CA GLU A 72 4.21 3.67 18.90
C GLU A 72 2.74 3.88 18.50
N GLY A 73 2.44 5.07 17.94
CA GLY A 73 1.09 5.39 17.49
C GLY A 73 0.56 4.41 16.43
N LEU A 74 1.42 3.99 15.49
CA LEU A 74 1.09 3.00 14.47
C LEU A 74 0.74 1.64 15.08
N PHE A 75 1.50 1.17 16.08
CA PHE A 75 1.18 -0.08 16.80
C PHE A 75 -0.13 0.02 17.59
N VAL A 76 -0.39 1.16 18.24
CA VAL A 76 -1.65 1.39 18.96
C VAL A 76 -2.84 1.33 18.00
N LEU A 77 -2.78 1.98 16.86
CA LEU A 77 -3.83 1.94 15.85
C LEU A 77 -4.04 0.54 15.26
N ALA A 78 -2.96 -0.19 15.02
CA ALA A 78 -3.03 -1.55 14.45
C ALA A 78 -3.73 -2.57 15.34
N ASN A 79 -3.86 -2.31 16.65
CA ASN A 79 -4.66 -3.11 17.58
C ASN A 79 -6.17 -2.85 17.45
N GLN A 80 -6.57 -1.81 16.71
CA GLN A 80 -7.96 -1.36 16.62
C GLN A 80 -8.54 -1.56 15.22
N ILE A 81 -7.72 -1.38 14.18
CA ILE A 81 -8.11 -1.38 12.78
C ILE A 81 -6.94 -1.88 11.90
N PRO A 82 -7.19 -2.50 10.74
CA PRO A 82 -6.11 -2.90 9.85
C PRO A 82 -5.27 -1.71 9.37
N ILE A 83 -3.98 -1.71 9.68
CA ILE A 83 -3.01 -0.70 9.26
C ILE A 83 -1.99 -1.33 8.31
N ALA A 84 -1.68 -0.64 7.22
CA ALA A 84 -0.57 -0.97 6.35
C ALA A 84 0.59 0.03 6.55
N LEU A 85 1.82 -0.47 6.70
CA LEU A 85 3.00 0.38 6.68
C LEU A 85 3.55 0.51 5.25
N ASP A 86 3.94 1.72 4.85
CA ASP A 86 4.69 2.02 3.62
C ASP A 86 6.00 2.74 3.97
N GLU A 87 5.97 4.04 4.21
CA GLU A 87 7.14 4.87 4.45
C GLU A 87 7.94 4.39 5.68
N SER A 88 7.27 3.96 6.73
CA SER A 88 7.94 3.39 7.91
C SER A 88 8.78 2.15 7.60
N LEU A 89 8.40 1.33 6.60
CA LEU A 89 9.19 0.15 6.21
C LEU A 89 10.47 0.50 5.45
N VAL A 90 10.48 1.66 4.79
CA VAL A 90 11.67 2.18 4.10
C VAL A 90 12.63 2.79 5.13
N GLU A 91 12.11 3.62 6.03
CA GLU A 91 12.91 4.32 7.05
C GLU A 91 13.43 3.37 8.14
N PHE A 92 12.59 2.40 8.55
CA PHE A 92 12.90 1.42 9.59
C PHE A 92 12.74 -0.02 9.09
N PRO A 93 13.69 -0.55 8.28
CA PRO A 93 13.55 -1.87 7.63
C PRO A 93 13.35 -3.06 8.59
N HIS A 94 13.75 -2.93 9.87
CA HIS A 94 13.53 -3.97 10.87
C HIS A 94 12.05 -4.22 11.16
N LEU A 95 11.17 -3.23 10.92
CA LEU A 95 9.73 -3.36 11.07
C LEU A 95 9.14 -4.46 10.19
N LYS A 96 9.75 -4.77 9.04
CA LYS A 96 9.34 -5.88 8.16
C LYS A 96 9.29 -7.24 8.90
N LYS A 97 10.09 -7.41 9.97
CA LYS A 97 10.14 -8.64 10.76
C LYS A 97 9.15 -8.68 11.91
N ILE A 98 8.84 -7.52 12.50
CA ILE A 98 8.03 -7.44 13.73
C ILE A 98 6.60 -6.98 13.49
N TRP A 99 6.34 -6.23 12.41
CA TRP A 99 5.00 -5.78 12.06
C TRP A 99 4.14 -6.94 11.56
N LYS A 100 3.01 -7.18 12.20
CA LYS A 100 2.14 -8.33 11.93
C LYS A 100 0.91 -8.02 11.07
N SER A 101 0.63 -6.74 10.84
CA SER A 101 -0.43 -6.28 9.94
C SER A 101 0.12 -6.06 8.52
N TRP A 102 -0.56 -5.32 7.67
CA TRP A 102 -0.22 -5.16 6.26
C TRP A 102 1.08 -4.41 6.04
N GLN A 103 1.84 -4.78 5.02
CA GLN A 103 3.13 -4.22 4.64
C GLN A 103 3.13 -3.89 3.15
N ILE A 104 3.31 -2.62 2.79
CA ILE A 104 3.51 -2.21 1.40
C ILE A 104 4.98 -2.47 1.05
N ARG A 105 5.21 -3.51 0.24
CA ARG A 105 6.55 -3.97 -0.11
C ARG A 105 6.95 -3.43 -1.47
N ARG A 106 8.08 -2.77 -1.50
CA ARG A 106 8.66 -2.19 -2.72
C ARG A 106 9.92 -2.99 -3.11
N PRO A 107 9.79 -4.10 -3.87
CA PRO A 107 10.91 -5.03 -4.12
C PRO A 107 12.15 -4.37 -4.73
N ALA A 108 11.97 -3.30 -5.51
CA ALA A 108 13.09 -2.54 -6.06
C ALA A 108 13.94 -1.83 -4.98
N LEU A 109 13.38 -1.60 -3.78
CA LEU A 109 14.06 -0.98 -2.64
C LEU A 109 14.39 -1.99 -1.53
N ASP A 110 13.78 -3.18 -1.55
CA ASP A 110 13.91 -4.18 -0.49
C ASP A 110 15.21 -5.00 -0.55
N GLY A 111 15.96 -4.92 -1.66
CA GLY A 111 17.19 -5.69 -1.87
C GLY A 111 16.90 -7.14 -2.26
N ASP A 112 17.40 -8.13 -1.48
CA ASP A 112 17.26 -9.55 -1.81
C ASP A 112 15.79 -10.02 -1.80
N PRO A 113 15.24 -10.43 -2.94
CA PRO A 113 13.82 -10.79 -3.05
C PRO A 113 13.49 -12.18 -2.49
N ARG A 114 14.47 -13.02 -2.14
CA ARG A 114 14.24 -14.43 -1.76
C ARG A 114 13.33 -14.57 -0.54
N LEU A 115 13.45 -13.67 0.44
CA LEU A 115 12.57 -13.69 1.61
C LEU A 115 11.14 -13.27 1.25
N LEU A 116 11.00 -12.23 0.44
CA LEU A 116 9.68 -11.78 -0.04
C LEU A 116 9.00 -12.85 -0.89
N LEU A 117 9.74 -13.55 -1.77
CA LEU A 117 9.20 -14.64 -2.56
C LEU A 117 8.63 -15.77 -1.69
N LYS A 118 9.32 -16.12 -0.59
CA LYS A 118 8.81 -17.10 0.38
C LYS A 118 7.59 -16.59 1.13
N GLU A 119 7.57 -15.29 1.46
CA GLU A 119 6.48 -14.66 2.20
C GLU A 119 5.18 -14.64 1.40
N ILE A 120 5.21 -14.26 0.13
CA ILE A 120 4.01 -14.20 -0.74
C ILE A 120 3.39 -15.58 -1.06
N GLU A 121 4.09 -16.66 -0.76
CA GLU A 121 3.59 -18.03 -0.92
C GLU A 121 2.85 -18.54 0.33
N ARG A 122 2.87 -17.80 1.44
CA ARG A 122 2.22 -18.18 2.70
C ARG A 122 0.74 -17.80 2.69
N GLU A 123 -0.06 -18.54 3.46
CA GLU A 123 -1.50 -18.24 3.65
C GLU A 123 -1.74 -17.01 4.53
N ASP A 124 -0.83 -16.75 5.47
CA ASP A 124 -0.84 -15.61 6.38
C ASP A 124 -0.01 -14.41 5.86
N CYS A 125 0.20 -14.33 4.55
CA CYS A 125 0.94 -13.22 3.94
C CYS A 125 0.16 -11.91 4.06
N HIS A 126 0.77 -10.91 4.68
CA HIS A 126 0.27 -9.54 4.75
C HIS A 126 1.16 -8.56 3.94
N ALA A 127 2.04 -9.08 3.09
CA ALA A 127 2.83 -8.25 2.17
C ALA A 127 2.03 -7.92 0.91
N VAL A 128 2.12 -6.69 0.44
CA VAL A 128 1.48 -6.19 -0.78
C VAL A 128 2.54 -5.63 -1.71
N ILE A 129 2.67 -6.21 -2.90
CA ILE A 129 3.63 -5.74 -3.90
C ILE A 129 3.21 -4.37 -4.42
N SER A 130 4.12 -3.39 -4.34
CA SER A 130 3.93 -2.03 -4.81
C SER A 130 5.11 -1.56 -5.65
N THR A 131 4.87 -0.60 -6.55
CA THR A 131 5.91 0.04 -7.36
C THR A 131 6.70 1.07 -6.54
N ALA A 132 7.98 1.24 -6.87
CA ALA A 132 8.81 2.38 -6.50
C ALA A 132 9.07 3.29 -7.72
N PHE A 133 8.22 3.20 -8.74
CA PHE A 133 8.31 3.95 -10.00
C PHE A 133 9.58 3.62 -10.81
N GLU A 134 9.82 2.34 -10.96
CA GLU A 134 10.99 1.75 -11.61
C GLU A 134 11.00 2.03 -13.12
N THR A 135 12.19 1.90 -13.72
CA THR A 135 12.33 1.81 -15.18
C THR A 135 11.62 0.58 -15.74
N GLY A 136 11.52 0.46 -17.07
CA GLY A 136 10.80 -0.62 -17.73
C GLY A 136 11.28 -2.03 -17.33
N ILE A 137 12.58 -2.23 -17.07
CA ILE A 137 13.13 -3.52 -16.60
C ILE A 137 12.62 -3.82 -15.18
N GLY A 138 12.77 -2.86 -14.25
CA GLY A 138 12.29 -3.00 -12.88
C GLY A 138 10.78 -3.21 -12.83
N ARG A 139 10.00 -2.43 -13.62
CA ARG A 139 8.55 -2.57 -13.71
C ARG A 139 8.12 -3.96 -14.19
N ARG A 140 8.84 -4.53 -15.14
CA ARG A 140 8.58 -5.90 -15.60
C ARG A 140 8.78 -6.92 -14.47
N TRP A 141 9.81 -6.75 -13.66
CA TRP A 141 10.06 -7.57 -12.48
C TRP A 141 8.93 -7.44 -11.44
N ILE A 142 8.54 -6.23 -11.10
CA ILE A 142 7.43 -5.95 -10.16
C ILE A 142 6.12 -6.57 -10.64
N ASN A 143 5.79 -6.42 -11.94
CA ASN A 143 4.61 -7.05 -12.52
C ASN A 143 4.62 -8.58 -12.39
N HIS A 144 5.79 -9.20 -12.53
CA HIS A 144 5.93 -10.65 -12.35
C HIS A 144 5.67 -11.07 -10.89
N LEU A 145 6.23 -10.35 -9.92
CA LEU A 145 5.98 -10.60 -8.49
C LEU A 145 4.50 -10.39 -8.13
N ALA A 146 3.91 -9.31 -8.61
CA ALA A 146 2.49 -9.01 -8.41
C ALA A 146 1.59 -10.10 -8.98
N ALA A 147 1.90 -10.61 -10.17
CA ALA A 147 1.16 -11.72 -10.78
C ALA A 147 1.27 -13.01 -9.95
N ARG A 148 2.41 -13.28 -9.32
CA ARG A 148 2.56 -14.40 -8.38
C ARG A 148 1.71 -14.20 -7.13
N GLN A 149 1.70 -13.00 -6.54
CA GLN A 149 0.89 -12.68 -5.38
C GLN A 149 -0.61 -12.85 -5.65
N VAL A 150 -1.10 -12.32 -6.76
CA VAL A 150 -2.53 -12.43 -7.13
C VAL A 150 -2.97 -13.89 -7.34
N LYS A 151 -2.04 -14.76 -7.74
CA LYS A 151 -2.29 -16.21 -7.90
C LYS A 151 -1.92 -17.01 -6.65
N GLY A 152 -1.41 -16.39 -5.63
CA GLY A 152 -0.98 -17.03 -4.39
C GLY A 152 -2.14 -17.44 -3.48
N LYS A 153 -1.81 -17.95 -2.31
CA LYS A 153 -2.79 -18.44 -1.33
C LYS A 153 -3.57 -17.33 -0.64
N ASN A 154 -2.98 -16.15 -0.51
CA ASN A 154 -3.64 -14.95 0.00
C ASN A 154 -3.62 -13.83 -1.08
N PRO A 155 -4.51 -13.91 -2.09
CA PRO A 155 -4.51 -12.96 -3.19
C PRO A 155 -4.88 -11.55 -2.72
N CYS A 156 -4.07 -10.57 -3.10
CA CYS A 156 -4.25 -9.16 -2.77
C CYS A 156 -4.00 -8.29 -4.01
N ALA A 157 -4.77 -7.22 -4.18
CA ALA A 157 -4.56 -6.29 -5.28
C ALA A 157 -3.24 -5.53 -5.09
N PRO A 158 -2.31 -5.57 -6.06
CA PRO A 158 -1.01 -4.90 -5.95
C PRO A 158 -1.12 -3.38 -6.15
N GLY A 159 -0.14 -2.63 -5.63
CA GLY A 159 -0.02 -1.18 -5.77
C GLY A 159 0.83 -0.75 -6.97
N LEU A 160 0.38 -1.03 -8.20
CA LEU A 160 1.21 -0.86 -9.40
C LEU A 160 1.09 0.51 -10.09
N ALA A 161 0.32 1.44 -9.56
CA ALA A 161 0.08 2.77 -10.15
C ALA A 161 -0.15 2.71 -11.69
N PRO A 162 -1.23 2.07 -12.16
CA PRO A 162 -1.42 1.80 -13.61
C PRO A 162 -1.53 3.06 -14.48
N GLY A 163 -1.88 4.20 -13.88
CA GLY A 163 -1.91 5.49 -14.56
C GLY A 163 -0.54 6.17 -14.72
N TRP A 164 0.51 5.63 -14.11
CA TRP A 164 1.86 6.17 -14.25
C TRP A 164 2.54 5.56 -15.48
N CYS A 165 2.57 6.30 -16.56
CA CYS A 165 3.12 5.89 -17.86
C CYS A 165 4.09 6.96 -18.38
N PRO A 166 5.29 7.09 -17.82
CA PRO A 166 6.26 8.07 -18.28
C PRO A 166 6.77 7.71 -19.68
N GLU A 167 7.10 8.74 -20.44
CA GLU A 167 7.70 8.61 -21.77
C GLU A 167 9.22 8.41 -21.69
N GLY A 168 9.80 7.88 -22.79
CA GLY A 168 11.23 7.71 -22.95
C GLY A 168 11.71 6.25 -22.92
N ALA A 169 12.90 6.04 -23.47
CA ALA A 169 13.47 4.70 -23.68
C ALA A 169 13.66 3.92 -22.37
N LEU A 170 13.99 4.59 -21.25
CA LEU A 170 14.14 3.96 -19.93
C LEU A 170 12.86 3.30 -19.40
N PHE A 171 11.70 3.76 -19.87
CA PHE A 171 10.39 3.26 -19.42
C PHE A 171 9.73 2.32 -20.44
N HIS A 172 10.44 1.99 -21.51
CA HIS A 172 9.92 1.12 -22.56
C HIS A 172 9.67 -0.30 -22.05
N SER A 173 8.62 -0.95 -22.56
CA SER A 173 8.24 -2.32 -22.16
C SER A 173 9.22 -3.38 -22.66
N ASN A 174 9.96 -3.13 -23.75
CA ASN A 174 11.02 -4.01 -24.23
C ASN A 174 12.31 -3.77 -23.44
N PRO A 175 12.83 -4.77 -22.71
CA PRO A 175 14.04 -4.63 -21.88
C PRO A 175 15.30 -4.30 -22.69
N LYS A 176 15.38 -4.70 -23.98
CA LYS A 176 16.49 -4.33 -24.86
C LYS A 176 16.58 -2.83 -25.08
N VAL A 177 15.44 -2.19 -25.38
CA VAL A 177 15.38 -0.74 -25.56
C VAL A 177 15.81 0.00 -24.30
N VAL A 178 15.40 -0.49 -23.12
CA VAL A 178 15.81 0.10 -21.84
C VAL A 178 17.32 -0.08 -21.63
N TRP A 179 17.87 -1.25 -21.93
CA TRP A 179 19.28 -1.55 -21.75
C TRP A 179 20.18 -0.74 -22.66
N GLU A 180 19.75 -0.52 -23.90
CA GLU A 180 20.47 0.27 -24.91
C GLU A 180 20.38 1.81 -24.66
N ALA A 181 19.50 2.25 -23.74
CA ALA A 181 19.33 3.66 -23.36
C ALA A 181 20.21 4.10 -22.18
N VAL A 182 20.98 3.18 -21.58
CA VAL A 182 21.94 3.42 -20.49
C VAL A 182 23.36 3.41 -21.04
#